data_909bdb882d2f10c5844af350c16d85cf
#
_entry.id   909bdb882d2f10c5844af350c16d85cf
#
_cell.length_a   1.000
_cell.length_b   1.000
_cell.length_c   1.000
_cell.angle_alpha   90.00
_cell.angle_beta   90.00
_cell.angle_gamma   90.00
#
_symmetry.space_group_name_H-M   'P 1'
#
loop_
_entity.id
_entity.type
_entity.pdbx_description
1 polymer ?
#
loop_
_entity_poly.entity_id
_entity_poly.type
_entity_poly.pdbx_seq_one_letter_code
_entity_poly.pdbx_strand_id
1 'polypeptide(L)'
;MLSAGFEEGDQVEKDQVLYEIDKSSMESQLTSSVNSLSRSQSSYEDALEDYNDALGDYSGNTYKATDTGYIKELYISAGDKVSGNTKLADVYSDDVMEIRIPFLSGEAAMIGAGMPAAVTLTDTGEQVAGTVKAVANQETVLTGGRLVRVVTIQVQNPGGLTTSLRATAQIGEFIGSEDGAFEASVDTTMNADLSTSVEVESLLVNVGDYVTKGTPVFKMTDKSADKLIQSYKDALDKAEESVESAQNKLDSTQDSYDNYTIKAPISGQVITKNFKVGDNITKNSSSTTVLATIYDLSSLTFEMSIDELDIKKVKVGQKVEVSADAFEGQTFSGTVTNVSLESTYSNGVSTYPVTVTLDDMGDLLPGMNVDGVITLEEANDVLAIPVDALMRGNQVYVKDDTVTEQQGPVPAGFRSVKVETGLASDTYVEITSGLSEGDVVYVAESSKNSSSFMMMMDGGMGGPPGGGGNMGGQNRGGSGGRQNR
;
A
#
# COMPACT_ATOMS: atom_id res chain seq x y z
N MET A 1 -0.04 -15.19 21.09
CA MET A 1 0.64 -16.17 20.25
C MET A 1 -0.17 -17.44 20.22
N LEU A 2 -0.66 -17.88 19.06
CA LEU A 2 -1.46 -19.10 18.91
C LEU A 2 -0.58 -20.30 18.59
N SER A 3 0.40 -20.17 17.69
CA SER A 3 1.33 -21.22 17.34
C SER A 3 2.76 -20.71 17.22
N ALA A 4 3.72 -21.60 17.45
CA ALA A 4 5.16 -21.39 17.29
C ALA A 4 5.79 -22.76 16.99
N GLY A 5 5.63 -23.23 15.75
CA GLY A 5 5.92 -24.60 15.31
C GLY A 5 7.41 -24.90 15.02
N PHE A 6 8.34 -24.22 15.68
CA PHE A 6 9.77 -24.38 15.52
C PHE A 6 10.48 -24.25 16.86
N GLU A 7 11.71 -24.73 16.96
CA GLU A 7 12.56 -24.60 18.15
C GLU A 7 13.94 -24.04 17.77
N GLU A 8 14.72 -23.62 18.79
CA GLU A 8 16.11 -23.20 18.61
C GLU A 8 16.92 -24.38 18.09
N GLY A 9 17.72 -24.16 17.04
CA GLY A 9 18.49 -25.17 16.34
C GLY A 9 17.80 -25.75 15.11
N ASP A 10 16.49 -25.53 14.91
CA ASP A 10 15.77 -26.04 13.74
C ASP A 10 16.23 -25.34 12.46
N GLN A 11 16.22 -26.09 11.36
CA GLN A 11 16.36 -25.55 10.00
C GLN A 11 14.99 -25.11 9.50
N VAL A 12 14.92 -23.90 8.98
CA VAL A 12 13.69 -23.32 8.40
C VAL A 12 13.95 -22.88 6.97
N GLU A 13 12.92 -22.98 6.16
CA GLU A 13 12.95 -22.49 4.78
C GLU A 13 12.38 -21.06 4.71
N LYS A 14 12.81 -20.30 3.72
CA LYS A 14 12.21 -19.00 3.42
C LYS A 14 10.70 -19.14 3.24
N ASP A 15 9.92 -18.19 3.78
CA ASP A 15 8.46 -18.15 3.78
C ASP A 15 7.77 -19.24 4.64
N GLN A 16 8.53 -20.09 5.33
CA GLN A 16 7.98 -21.00 6.33
C GLN A 16 7.33 -20.21 7.48
N VAL A 17 6.12 -20.63 7.89
CA VAL A 17 5.41 -20.00 9.01
C VAL A 17 6.12 -20.32 10.32
N LEU A 18 6.54 -19.29 11.03
CA LEU A 18 7.19 -19.41 12.34
C LEU A 18 6.19 -19.18 13.47
N TYR A 19 5.42 -18.12 13.38
CA TYR A 19 4.45 -17.76 14.41
C TYR A 19 3.11 -17.41 13.80
N GLU A 20 2.04 -17.81 14.50
CA GLU A 20 0.69 -17.32 14.27
C GLU A 20 0.21 -16.56 15.50
N ILE A 21 -0.18 -15.31 15.30
CA ILE A 21 -0.73 -14.42 16.31
C ILE A 21 -2.26 -14.47 16.21
N ASP A 22 -2.97 -14.30 17.31
CA ASP A 22 -4.42 -14.19 17.30
C ASP A 22 -4.87 -13.00 16.44
N LYS A 23 -5.56 -13.31 15.34
CA LYS A 23 -6.01 -12.37 14.33
C LYS A 23 -7.52 -12.15 14.30
N SER A 24 -8.25 -12.67 15.29
CA SER A 24 -9.72 -12.58 15.35
C SER A 24 -10.24 -11.12 15.29
N SER A 25 -9.53 -10.19 15.91
CA SER A 25 -9.88 -8.77 15.82
C SER A 25 -9.64 -8.19 14.44
N MET A 26 -8.60 -8.65 13.72
CA MET A 26 -8.29 -8.23 12.37
C MET A 26 -9.26 -8.82 11.34
N GLU A 27 -9.76 -10.04 11.56
CA GLU A 27 -10.82 -10.65 10.74
C GLU A 27 -12.08 -9.78 10.70
N SER A 28 -12.47 -9.24 11.86
CA SER A 28 -13.62 -8.33 11.93
C SER A 28 -13.35 -7.00 11.18
N GLN A 29 -12.13 -6.47 11.25
CA GLN A 29 -11.74 -5.28 10.51
C GLN A 29 -11.66 -5.53 9.00
N LEU A 30 -11.13 -6.68 8.60
CA LEU A 30 -11.05 -7.10 7.19
C LEU A 30 -12.47 -7.24 6.61
N THR A 31 -13.37 -7.93 7.32
CA THR A 31 -14.78 -8.05 6.92
C THR A 31 -15.44 -6.69 6.79
N SER A 32 -15.17 -5.76 7.71
CA SER A 32 -15.69 -4.39 7.64
C SER A 32 -15.16 -3.63 6.44
N SER A 33 -13.87 -3.79 6.09
CA SER A 33 -13.26 -3.17 4.93
C SER A 33 -13.81 -3.71 3.61
N VAL A 34 -14.02 -5.04 3.52
CA VAL A 34 -14.69 -5.68 2.37
C VAL A 34 -16.10 -5.15 2.17
N ASN A 35 -16.90 -5.06 3.26
CA ASN A 35 -18.26 -4.53 3.20
C ASN A 35 -18.26 -3.03 2.83
N SER A 36 -17.24 -2.27 3.23
CA SER A 36 -17.11 -0.86 2.85
C SER A 36 -16.83 -0.73 1.36
N LEU A 37 -15.91 -1.52 0.82
CA LEU A 37 -15.60 -1.55 -0.61
C LEU A 37 -16.85 -1.91 -1.42
N SER A 38 -17.58 -2.97 -1.03
CA SER A 38 -18.81 -3.39 -1.73
C SER A 38 -19.86 -2.27 -1.77
N ARG A 39 -20.04 -1.52 -0.66
CA ARG A 39 -20.95 -0.37 -0.65
C ARG A 39 -20.49 0.76 -1.55
N SER A 40 -19.19 1.06 -1.56
CA SER A 40 -18.63 2.09 -2.45
C SER A 40 -18.79 1.70 -3.92
N GLN A 41 -18.62 0.40 -4.25
CA GLN A 41 -18.86 -0.12 -5.60
C GLN A 41 -20.31 0.03 -6.04
N SER A 42 -21.27 -0.35 -5.17
CA SER A 42 -22.69 -0.15 -5.48
C SER A 42 -23.02 1.34 -5.69
N SER A 43 -22.49 2.22 -4.86
CA SER A 43 -22.70 3.66 -5.04
C SER A 43 -22.08 4.22 -6.32
N TYR A 44 -20.97 3.64 -6.77
CA TYR A 44 -20.35 3.98 -8.05
C TYR A 44 -21.21 3.50 -9.24
N GLU A 45 -21.76 2.28 -9.15
CA GLU A 45 -22.68 1.74 -10.17
C GLU A 45 -23.92 2.59 -10.29
N ASP A 46 -24.54 2.99 -9.16
CA ASP A 46 -25.71 3.88 -9.13
C ASP A 46 -25.38 5.25 -9.75
N ALA A 47 -24.25 5.85 -9.38
CA ALA A 47 -23.83 7.14 -9.93
C ALA A 47 -23.48 7.07 -11.44
N LEU A 48 -22.97 5.93 -11.91
CA LEU A 48 -22.71 5.69 -13.33
C LEU A 48 -24.04 5.56 -14.12
N GLU A 49 -25.02 4.86 -13.56
CA GLU A 49 -26.35 4.76 -14.14
C GLU A 49 -27.00 6.16 -14.22
N ASP A 50 -27.02 6.89 -13.11
CA ASP A 50 -27.55 8.26 -13.06
C ASP A 50 -26.89 9.19 -14.09
N TYR A 51 -25.56 9.11 -14.24
CA TYR A 51 -24.85 9.91 -15.24
C TYR A 51 -25.23 9.54 -16.67
N ASN A 52 -25.35 8.24 -16.97
CA ASN A 52 -25.74 7.76 -18.29
C ASN A 52 -27.21 8.12 -18.62
N ASP A 53 -28.09 7.99 -17.63
CA ASP A 53 -29.49 8.37 -17.77
C ASP A 53 -29.62 9.89 -17.99
N ALA A 54 -28.86 10.71 -17.25
CA ALA A 54 -28.82 12.15 -17.45
C ALA A 54 -28.35 12.54 -18.87
N LEU A 55 -27.36 11.84 -19.43
CA LEU A 55 -26.91 12.06 -20.81
C LEU A 55 -28.02 11.76 -21.82
N GLY A 56 -28.83 10.73 -21.57
CA GLY A 56 -29.97 10.36 -22.40
C GLY A 56 -31.18 11.30 -22.21
N ASP A 57 -31.54 11.57 -20.96
CA ASP A 57 -32.72 12.33 -20.59
C ASP A 57 -32.62 13.81 -20.95
N TYR A 58 -31.42 14.38 -20.79
CA TYR A 58 -31.21 15.82 -21.10
C TYR A 58 -30.56 16.03 -22.48
N SER A 59 -30.56 14.98 -23.36
CA SER A 59 -30.03 15.12 -24.71
C SER A 59 -30.75 16.26 -25.48
N GLY A 60 -29.98 17.08 -26.23
CA GLY A 60 -30.46 18.26 -26.90
C GLY A 60 -30.85 19.43 -25.96
N ASN A 61 -30.35 19.40 -24.72
CA ASN A 61 -30.58 20.39 -23.68
C ASN A 61 -32.08 20.56 -23.34
N THR A 62 -32.85 19.48 -23.42
CA THR A 62 -34.31 19.50 -23.20
C THR A 62 -34.66 18.79 -21.89
N TYR A 63 -35.68 19.33 -21.22
CA TYR A 63 -36.35 18.64 -20.13
C TYR A 63 -37.61 17.97 -20.66
N LYS A 64 -37.84 16.72 -20.29
CA LYS A 64 -38.91 15.87 -20.84
C LYS A 64 -40.06 15.73 -19.83
N ALA A 65 -41.31 15.56 -20.36
CA ALA A 65 -42.49 15.29 -19.56
C ALA A 65 -42.35 13.96 -18.79
N THR A 66 -42.74 13.98 -17.52
CA THR A 66 -42.82 12.80 -16.65
C THR A 66 -44.17 12.09 -16.75
N ASP A 67 -45.21 12.85 -17.19
CA ASP A 67 -46.62 12.43 -17.24
C ASP A 67 -47.18 12.51 -18.64
N THR A 68 -48.28 11.77 -18.87
CA THR A 68 -49.02 11.76 -20.15
C THR A 68 -50.37 12.38 -19.99
N GLY A 69 -50.72 13.34 -20.84
CA GLY A 69 -52.01 14.04 -20.82
C GLY A 69 -51.96 15.40 -21.51
N TYR A 70 -53.04 16.17 -21.39
CA TYR A 70 -53.11 17.52 -21.87
C TYR A 70 -52.55 18.51 -20.84
N ILE A 71 -51.79 19.49 -21.27
CA ILE A 71 -51.31 20.57 -20.41
C ILE A 71 -52.49 21.51 -20.10
N LYS A 72 -52.97 21.49 -18.88
CA LYS A 72 -54.05 22.31 -18.39
C LYS A 72 -53.59 23.71 -18.00
N GLU A 73 -52.46 23.81 -17.36
CA GLU A 73 -51.81 25.04 -16.95
C GLU A 73 -50.29 24.90 -17.01
N LEU A 74 -49.60 25.96 -17.37
CA LEU A 74 -48.15 26.00 -17.47
C LEU A 74 -47.62 27.09 -16.52
N TYR A 75 -46.71 26.74 -15.62
CA TYR A 75 -46.23 27.61 -14.53
C TYR A 75 -44.86 28.22 -14.79
N ILE A 76 -44.21 27.87 -15.91
CA ILE A 76 -42.88 28.34 -16.27
C ILE A 76 -42.88 29.13 -17.58
N SER A 77 -41.92 30.01 -17.73
CA SER A 77 -41.70 30.88 -18.89
C SER A 77 -40.22 30.92 -19.28
N ALA A 78 -39.93 31.38 -20.48
CA ALA A 78 -38.55 31.61 -20.91
C ALA A 78 -37.86 32.62 -19.97
N GLY A 79 -36.65 32.33 -19.54
CA GLY A 79 -35.85 33.09 -18.57
C GLY A 79 -36.04 32.67 -17.11
N ASP A 80 -37.01 31.80 -16.81
CA ASP A 80 -37.24 31.32 -15.46
C ASP A 80 -36.15 30.33 -15.02
N LYS A 81 -35.93 30.28 -13.71
CA LYS A 81 -35.03 29.29 -13.10
C LYS A 81 -35.86 28.16 -12.51
N VAL A 82 -35.62 26.96 -12.99
CA VAL A 82 -36.24 25.71 -12.57
C VAL A 82 -35.26 24.91 -11.75
N SER A 83 -35.71 24.43 -10.60
CA SER A 83 -34.93 23.52 -9.74
C SER A 83 -35.79 22.32 -9.33
N GLY A 84 -35.22 21.36 -8.63
CA GLY A 84 -36.01 20.22 -8.13
C GLY A 84 -37.27 20.64 -7.40
N ASN A 85 -38.36 19.93 -7.64
CA ASN A 85 -39.72 20.21 -7.14
C ASN A 85 -40.38 21.50 -7.62
N THR A 86 -39.79 22.24 -8.58
CA THR A 86 -40.48 23.38 -9.20
C THR A 86 -41.69 22.87 -9.99
N LYS A 87 -42.86 23.46 -9.77
CA LYS A 87 -44.07 23.19 -10.58
C LYS A 87 -43.85 23.62 -12.02
N LEU A 88 -44.02 22.68 -12.97
CA LEU A 88 -43.86 22.92 -14.40
C LEU A 88 -45.21 23.12 -15.07
N ALA A 89 -46.11 22.17 -14.89
CA ALA A 89 -47.44 22.18 -15.52
C ALA A 89 -48.44 21.34 -14.71
N ASP A 90 -49.71 21.65 -14.81
CA ASP A 90 -50.75 20.70 -14.47
C ASP A 90 -51.15 19.92 -15.72
N VAL A 91 -51.17 18.60 -15.60
CA VAL A 91 -51.42 17.64 -16.68
C VAL A 91 -52.74 16.92 -16.37
N TYR A 92 -53.61 16.85 -17.37
CA TYR A 92 -54.92 16.26 -17.27
C TYR A 92 -55.19 15.30 -18.42
N SER A 93 -55.78 14.13 -18.15
CA SER A 93 -56.35 13.28 -19.19
C SER A 93 -57.64 12.64 -18.70
N ASP A 94 -58.66 12.82 -19.49
CA ASP A 94 -59.96 12.18 -19.34
C ASP A 94 -60.25 11.15 -20.44
N ASP A 95 -59.27 10.78 -21.27
CA ASP A 95 -59.41 9.72 -22.26
C ASP A 95 -59.85 8.40 -21.61
N VAL A 96 -59.35 8.17 -20.39
CA VAL A 96 -59.80 7.10 -19.50
C VAL A 96 -60.31 7.74 -18.22
N MET A 97 -61.52 7.40 -17.83
CA MET A 97 -62.11 7.83 -16.57
C MET A 97 -62.10 6.69 -15.55
N GLU A 98 -61.91 7.02 -14.32
CA GLU A 98 -61.99 6.05 -13.22
C GLU A 98 -63.21 6.31 -12.38
N ILE A 99 -63.88 5.24 -11.92
CA ILE A 99 -64.99 5.35 -11.00
C ILE A 99 -64.75 4.38 -9.83
N ARG A 100 -65.02 4.86 -8.63
CA ARG A 100 -64.84 4.09 -7.39
C ARG A 100 -66.20 3.73 -6.84
N ILE A 101 -66.52 2.42 -6.90
CA ILE A 101 -67.82 1.90 -6.49
C ILE A 101 -67.65 0.95 -5.29
N PRO A 102 -68.35 1.14 -4.17
CA PRO A 102 -68.33 0.22 -3.06
C PRO A 102 -69.18 -1.00 -3.36
N PHE A 103 -68.61 -2.19 -3.21
CA PHE A 103 -69.31 -3.50 -3.25
C PHE A 103 -69.27 -4.16 -1.87
N LEU A 104 -70.27 -5.00 -1.54
CA LEU A 104 -70.27 -5.74 -0.28
C LEU A 104 -68.92 -6.54 -0.16
N SER A 105 -68.35 -6.56 1.03
CA SER A 105 -67.01 -7.15 1.24
C SER A 105 -66.94 -8.59 0.78
N GLY A 106 -67.99 -9.42 0.97
CA GLY A 106 -68.04 -10.79 0.49
C GLY A 106 -68.06 -10.89 -1.04
N GLU A 107 -68.78 -9.98 -1.71
CA GLU A 107 -68.86 -9.90 -3.17
C GLU A 107 -67.52 -9.38 -3.76
N ALA A 108 -66.98 -8.31 -3.19
CA ALA A 108 -65.70 -7.75 -3.59
C ALA A 108 -64.54 -8.72 -3.51
N ALA A 109 -64.61 -9.70 -2.61
CA ALA A 109 -63.60 -10.77 -2.52
C ALA A 109 -63.60 -11.72 -3.74
N MET A 110 -64.70 -11.74 -4.52
CA MET A 110 -64.85 -12.55 -5.75
C MET A 110 -64.57 -11.71 -7.01
N ILE A 111 -64.35 -10.38 -6.87
CA ILE A 111 -64.03 -9.51 -7.96
C ILE A 111 -62.54 -9.41 -8.10
N GLY A 112 -62.01 -9.61 -9.33
CA GLY A 112 -60.58 -9.50 -9.65
C GLY A 112 -60.29 -8.42 -10.67
N ALA A 113 -59.06 -7.89 -10.71
CA ALA A 113 -58.61 -6.97 -11.76
C ALA A 113 -58.76 -7.62 -13.16
N GLY A 114 -59.14 -6.81 -14.15
CA GLY A 114 -59.40 -7.26 -15.51
C GLY A 114 -60.84 -7.77 -15.77
N MET A 115 -61.68 -7.93 -14.75
CA MET A 115 -63.08 -8.31 -14.95
C MET A 115 -63.86 -7.21 -15.65
N PRO A 116 -64.76 -7.58 -16.60
CA PRO A 116 -65.62 -6.60 -17.26
C PRO A 116 -66.66 -6.06 -16.26
N ALA A 117 -66.94 -4.76 -16.37
CA ALA A 117 -67.95 -4.06 -15.61
C ALA A 117 -68.92 -3.31 -16.52
N ALA A 118 -70.20 -3.36 -16.22
CA ALA A 118 -71.22 -2.51 -16.83
C ALA A 118 -71.42 -1.32 -15.91
N VAL A 119 -71.06 -0.12 -16.36
CA VAL A 119 -71.18 1.13 -15.61
C VAL A 119 -72.41 1.87 -16.14
N THR A 120 -73.36 2.11 -15.27
CA THR A 120 -74.68 2.79 -15.64
C THR A 120 -74.70 4.17 -15.06
N LEU A 121 -74.83 5.20 -15.93
CA LEU A 121 -74.93 6.58 -15.53
C LEU A 121 -76.25 6.79 -14.77
N THR A 122 -76.19 7.44 -13.60
CA THR A 122 -77.35 7.59 -12.69
C THR A 122 -78.44 8.49 -13.31
N ASP A 123 -77.98 9.51 -14.03
CA ASP A 123 -78.93 10.55 -14.57
C ASP A 123 -79.65 10.12 -15.87
N THR A 124 -78.92 9.38 -16.74
CA THR A 124 -79.45 9.03 -18.07
C THR A 124 -79.85 7.59 -18.21
N GLY A 125 -79.35 6.71 -17.33
CA GLY A 125 -79.46 5.27 -17.45
C GLY A 125 -78.63 4.65 -18.57
N GLU A 126 -77.76 5.43 -19.23
CA GLU A 126 -76.85 4.96 -20.29
C GLU A 126 -75.78 4.02 -19.67
N GLN A 127 -75.46 2.97 -20.39
CA GLN A 127 -74.46 2.03 -19.98
C GLN A 127 -73.19 2.19 -20.79
N VAL A 128 -72.04 2.28 -20.10
CA VAL A 128 -70.72 2.28 -20.68
C VAL A 128 -69.95 1.06 -20.17
N ALA A 129 -69.13 0.49 -21.05
CA ALA A 129 -68.30 -0.66 -20.69
C ALA A 129 -67.09 -0.21 -19.88
N GLY A 130 -66.82 -0.89 -18.78
CA GLY A 130 -65.63 -0.67 -17.95
C GLY A 130 -64.88 -1.94 -17.69
N THR A 131 -63.72 -1.80 -17.10
CA THR A 131 -62.88 -2.90 -16.65
C THR A 131 -62.40 -2.63 -15.24
N VAL A 132 -62.45 -3.63 -14.37
CA VAL A 132 -61.93 -3.53 -13.00
C VAL A 132 -60.45 -3.29 -13.03
N LYS A 133 -60.00 -2.15 -12.48
CA LYS A 133 -58.56 -1.82 -12.29
C LYS A 133 -58.01 -2.45 -11.03
N ALA A 134 -58.73 -2.26 -9.92
CA ALA A 134 -58.27 -2.71 -8.60
C ALA A 134 -59.44 -2.87 -7.63
N VAL A 135 -59.23 -3.74 -6.64
CA VAL A 135 -60.16 -3.91 -5.50
C VAL A 135 -59.39 -3.53 -4.23
N ALA A 136 -59.92 -2.60 -3.44
CA ALA A 136 -59.30 -2.21 -2.19
C ALA A 136 -59.30 -3.36 -1.19
N ASN A 137 -58.19 -3.59 -0.54
CA ASN A 137 -58.07 -4.61 0.52
C ASN A 137 -58.73 -4.16 1.84
N GLN A 138 -58.87 -2.83 2.04
CA GLN A 138 -59.44 -2.26 3.25
C GLN A 138 -60.95 -2.24 3.15
N GLU A 139 -61.59 -2.74 4.22
CA GLU A 139 -63.02 -2.68 4.40
C GLU A 139 -63.40 -1.34 5.00
N THR A 140 -64.50 -0.78 4.51
CA THR A 140 -65.12 0.45 5.03
C THR A 140 -66.57 0.14 5.40
N VAL A 141 -67.11 0.91 6.36
CA VAL A 141 -68.51 0.77 6.78
C VAL A 141 -69.33 1.87 6.11
N LEU A 142 -70.33 1.48 5.32
CA LEU A 142 -71.29 2.40 4.76
C LEU A 142 -72.40 2.79 5.77
N THR A 143 -73.13 3.84 5.48
CA THR A 143 -74.34 4.24 6.23
C THR A 143 -75.28 3.04 6.35
N GLY A 144 -75.67 2.67 7.56
CA GLY A 144 -76.51 1.51 7.83
C GLY A 144 -75.71 0.23 8.22
N GLY A 145 -74.34 0.36 8.42
CA GLY A 145 -73.49 -0.70 9.01
C GLY A 145 -73.02 -1.78 8.05
N ARG A 146 -73.21 -1.61 6.73
CA ARG A 146 -72.76 -2.60 5.74
C ARG A 146 -71.24 -2.46 5.54
N LEU A 147 -70.53 -3.60 5.55
CA LEU A 147 -69.12 -3.67 5.24
C LEU A 147 -68.92 -3.78 3.73
N VAL A 148 -68.13 -2.90 3.18
CA VAL A 148 -67.86 -2.84 1.73
C VAL A 148 -66.36 -2.67 1.47
N ARG A 149 -65.97 -3.06 0.26
CA ARG A 149 -64.64 -2.73 -0.33
C ARG A 149 -64.86 -1.89 -1.59
N VAL A 150 -63.99 -0.93 -1.80
CA VAL A 150 -64.08 -0.07 -2.98
C VAL A 150 -63.42 -0.79 -4.16
N VAL A 151 -64.17 -0.87 -5.26
CA VAL A 151 -63.69 -1.35 -6.54
C VAL A 151 -63.46 -0.16 -7.45
N THR A 152 -62.26 -0.01 -8.00
CA THR A 152 -61.92 0.98 -9.00
C THR A 152 -62.14 0.40 -10.37
N ILE A 153 -62.97 1.04 -11.19
CA ILE A 153 -63.28 0.61 -12.55
C ILE A 153 -62.79 1.68 -13.51
N GLN A 154 -62.10 1.28 -14.55
CA GLN A 154 -61.69 2.13 -15.66
C GLN A 154 -62.69 2.04 -16.78
N VAL A 155 -63.04 3.22 -17.35
CA VAL A 155 -63.95 3.36 -18.46
C VAL A 155 -63.31 4.23 -19.54
N GLN A 156 -63.26 3.75 -20.79
CA GLN A 156 -62.89 4.60 -21.91
C GLN A 156 -63.89 5.69 -22.11
N ASN A 157 -63.46 6.94 -22.16
CA ASN A 157 -64.33 8.08 -22.34
C ASN A 157 -64.73 8.23 -23.82
N PRO A 158 -66.00 8.06 -24.19
CA PRO A 158 -66.45 8.27 -25.56
C PRO A 158 -66.55 9.76 -25.96
N GLY A 159 -66.04 10.64 -25.09
CA GLY A 159 -66.10 12.11 -25.27
C GLY A 159 -67.27 12.82 -24.56
N GLY A 160 -67.98 12.12 -23.68
CA GLY A 160 -69.10 12.68 -22.94
C GLY A 160 -69.08 12.45 -21.43
N LEU A 161 -68.11 11.69 -20.90
CA LEU A 161 -67.99 11.50 -19.48
C LEU A 161 -67.22 12.65 -18.84
N THR A 162 -67.79 13.20 -17.76
CA THR A 162 -67.16 14.27 -16.98
C THR A 162 -67.13 13.91 -15.51
N THR A 163 -66.29 14.57 -14.75
CA THR A 163 -66.18 14.37 -13.29
C THR A 163 -67.40 14.76 -12.48
N SER A 164 -68.34 15.43 -13.10
CA SER A 164 -69.65 15.77 -12.49
C SER A 164 -70.72 14.67 -12.58
N LEU A 165 -70.49 13.69 -13.48
CA LEU A 165 -71.37 12.55 -13.63
C LEU A 165 -71.14 11.49 -12.53
N ARG A 166 -72.27 10.85 -12.19
CA ARG A 166 -72.27 9.75 -11.23
C ARG A 166 -72.81 8.50 -11.91
N ALA A 167 -72.34 7.38 -11.47
CA ALA A 167 -72.76 6.08 -12.01
C ALA A 167 -72.71 4.97 -10.96
N THR A 168 -73.51 3.94 -11.20
CA THR A 168 -73.46 2.65 -10.51
C THR A 168 -72.74 1.65 -11.39
N ALA A 169 -72.24 0.52 -10.83
CA ALA A 169 -71.61 -0.51 -11.62
C ALA A 169 -72.14 -1.90 -11.25
N GLN A 170 -72.16 -2.76 -12.28
CA GLN A 170 -72.43 -4.18 -12.13
C GLN A 170 -71.21 -4.99 -12.66
N ILE A 171 -70.72 -5.95 -11.86
CA ILE A 171 -69.59 -6.79 -12.21
C ILE A 171 -70.05 -8.24 -12.08
N GLY A 172 -70.27 -8.91 -13.20
CA GLY A 172 -70.95 -10.23 -13.17
C GLY A 172 -72.35 -10.12 -12.56
N GLU A 173 -72.62 -10.84 -11.49
CA GLU A 173 -73.88 -10.84 -10.72
C GLU A 173 -73.90 -9.79 -9.60
N PHE A 174 -72.76 -9.16 -9.29
CA PHE A 174 -72.62 -8.21 -8.16
C PHE A 174 -72.96 -6.81 -8.59
N ILE A 175 -73.76 -6.13 -7.76
CA ILE A 175 -74.21 -4.74 -8.02
C ILE A 175 -73.57 -3.82 -6.96
N GLY A 176 -72.99 -2.72 -7.38
CA GLY A 176 -72.45 -1.72 -6.49
C GLY A 176 -73.47 -1.21 -5.45
N SER A 177 -73.01 -1.04 -4.23
CA SER A 177 -73.87 -0.66 -3.09
C SER A 177 -74.25 0.78 -3.09
N GLU A 178 -73.48 1.65 -3.71
CA GLU A 178 -73.76 3.11 -3.89
C GLU A 178 -73.16 3.56 -5.23
N ASP A 179 -73.60 4.73 -5.70
CA ASP A 179 -72.99 5.33 -6.88
C ASP A 179 -71.66 6.04 -6.56
N GLY A 180 -70.79 6.14 -7.54
CA GLY A 180 -69.52 6.88 -7.50
C GLY A 180 -69.52 8.03 -8.48
N ALA A 181 -68.68 9.01 -8.30
CA ALA A 181 -68.36 10.02 -9.28
C ALA A 181 -67.18 9.55 -10.15
N PHE A 182 -67.17 10.00 -11.39
CA PHE A 182 -66.02 9.79 -12.26
C PHE A 182 -64.86 10.70 -11.87
N GLU A 183 -63.66 10.20 -11.95
CA GLU A 183 -62.41 10.93 -11.80
C GLU A 183 -61.58 10.78 -13.09
N ALA A 184 -60.87 11.81 -13.50
CA ALA A 184 -59.93 11.70 -14.62
C ALA A 184 -58.82 10.74 -14.26
N SER A 185 -58.32 9.96 -15.22
CA SER A 185 -57.21 9.03 -14.96
C SER A 185 -55.89 9.72 -14.65
N VAL A 186 -55.74 10.95 -15.16
CA VAL A 186 -54.62 11.84 -14.89
C VAL A 186 -55.15 13.22 -14.53
N ASP A 187 -54.89 13.71 -13.36
CA ASP A 187 -55.05 15.10 -12.92
C ASP A 187 -53.98 15.36 -11.86
N THR A 188 -52.80 15.69 -12.35
CA THR A 188 -51.58 15.77 -11.52
C THR A 188 -50.76 16.99 -11.90
N THR A 189 -49.93 17.44 -10.96
CA THR A 189 -48.94 18.47 -11.23
C THR A 189 -47.61 17.83 -11.57
N MET A 190 -47.10 18.10 -12.76
CA MET A 190 -45.74 17.75 -13.17
C MET A 190 -44.77 18.69 -12.48
N ASN A 191 -43.89 18.15 -11.66
CA ASN A 191 -42.83 18.88 -10.98
C ASN A 191 -41.49 18.53 -11.63
N ALA A 192 -40.57 19.48 -11.60
CA ALA A 192 -39.22 19.24 -12.07
C ALA A 192 -38.49 18.26 -11.15
N ASP A 193 -37.75 17.33 -11.75
CA ASP A 193 -36.79 16.47 -11.07
C ASP A 193 -35.38 16.82 -11.59
N LEU A 194 -34.73 17.76 -10.92
CA LEU A 194 -33.43 18.31 -11.31
C LEU A 194 -32.51 18.38 -10.12
N SER A 195 -31.28 17.85 -10.26
CA SER A 195 -30.24 17.92 -9.24
C SER A 195 -29.65 19.31 -9.04
N THR A 196 -29.75 20.18 -10.07
CA THR A 196 -29.29 21.58 -10.04
C THR A 196 -30.30 22.50 -10.66
N SER A 197 -30.21 23.81 -10.35
CA SER A 197 -31.06 24.81 -10.97
C SER A 197 -30.65 25.10 -12.41
N VAL A 198 -31.59 25.04 -13.32
CA VAL A 198 -31.43 25.34 -14.75
C VAL A 198 -32.24 26.57 -15.17
N GLU A 199 -31.80 27.29 -16.18
CA GLU A 199 -32.50 28.42 -16.77
C GLU A 199 -33.20 27.97 -18.05
N VAL A 200 -34.49 28.29 -18.17
CA VAL A 200 -35.30 27.97 -19.34
C VAL A 200 -34.92 28.88 -20.50
N GLU A 201 -34.45 28.34 -21.60
CA GLU A 201 -34.19 29.10 -22.83
C GLU A 201 -35.50 29.36 -23.58
N SER A 202 -36.31 28.32 -23.77
CA SER A 202 -37.60 28.39 -24.47
C SER A 202 -38.51 27.26 -24.03
N LEU A 203 -39.81 27.50 -24.14
CA LEU A 203 -40.83 26.47 -24.00
C LEU A 203 -41.03 25.75 -25.30
N LEU A 204 -41.27 24.44 -25.25
CA LEU A 204 -41.50 23.56 -26.40
C LEU A 204 -42.95 23.07 -26.46
N VAL A 205 -43.73 23.38 -25.41
CA VAL A 205 -45.15 23.02 -25.31
C VAL A 205 -45.98 24.25 -24.89
N ASN A 206 -47.29 24.22 -25.17
CA ASN A 206 -48.25 25.23 -24.80
C ASN A 206 -49.41 24.63 -23.99
N VAL A 207 -50.18 25.46 -23.35
CA VAL A 207 -51.44 25.06 -22.74
C VAL A 207 -52.37 24.49 -23.80
N GLY A 208 -52.94 23.32 -23.54
CA GLY A 208 -53.80 22.59 -24.47
C GLY A 208 -53.07 21.54 -25.32
N ASP A 209 -51.74 21.52 -25.33
CA ASP A 209 -50.97 20.48 -26.02
C ASP A 209 -51.07 19.13 -25.29
N TYR A 210 -51.14 18.04 -26.05
CA TYR A 210 -51.07 16.69 -25.53
C TYR A 210 -49.60 16.23 -25.48
N VAL A 211 -49.13 15.83 -24.31
CA VAL A 211 -47.78 15.32 -24.10
C VAL A 211 -47.83 13.88 -23.65
N THR A 212 -46.81 13.15 -24.00
CA THR A 212 -46.56 11.80 -23.47
C THR A 212 -45.27 11.82 -22.67
N LYS A 213 -45.13 10.88 -21.75
CA LYS A 213 -43.85 10.71 -21.01
C LYS A 213 -42.70 10.67 -22.00
N GLY A 214 -41.68 11.51 -21.78
CA GLY A 214 -40.52 11.67 -22.68
C GLY A 214 -40.68 12.80 -23.74
N THR A 215 -41.85 13.44 -23.87
CA THR A 215 -42.03 14.61 -24.76
C THR A 215 -41.21 15.79 -24.22
N PRO A 216 -40.39 16.48 -25.04
CA PRO A 216 -39.66 17.68 -24.61
C PRO A 216 -40.63 18.81 -24.21
N VAL A 217 -40.50 19.34 -22.97
CA VAL A 217 -41.32 20.39 -22.39
C VAL A 217 -40.68 21.75 -22.54
N PHE A 218 -39.43 21.88 -22.19
CA PHE A 218 -38.66 23.11 -22.35
C PHE A 218 -37.21 22.81 -22.73
N LYS A 219 -36.54 23.78 -23.34
CA LYS A 219 -35.14 23.79 -23.64
C LYS A 219 -34.39 24.59 -22.57
N MET A 220 -33.32 24.07 -22.04
CA MET A 220 -32.40 24.72 -21.13
C MET A 220 -31.36 25.52 -21.89
N THR A 221 -30.82 26.59 -21.28
CA THR A 221 -29.62 27.25 -21.82
C THR A 221 -28.45 26.28 -21.82
N ASP A 222 -27.55 26.36 -22.82
CA ASP A 222 -26.38 25.49 -22.94
C ASP A 222 -25.56 25.45 -21.64
N LYS A 223 -25.37 26.63 -21.03
CA LYS A 223 -24.65 26.72 -19.75
C LYS A 223 -25.32 25.96 -18.61
N SER A 224 -26.67 25.95 -18.59
CA SER A 224 -27.41 25.22 -17.55
C SER A 224 -27.36 23.72 -17.78
N ALA A 225 -27.47 23.29 -19.03
CA ALA A 225 -27.38 21.89 -19.42
C ALA A 225 -26.00 21.33 -19.10
N ASP A 226 -24.93 22.05 -19.51
CA ASP A 226 -23.54 21.66 -19.19
C ASP A 226 -23.32 21.52 -17.68
N LYS A 227 -23.83 22.49 -16.89
CA LYS A 227 -23.72 22.46 -15.44
C LYS A 227 -24.50 21.29 -14.82
N LEU A 228 -25.66 20.97 -15.37
CA LEU A 228 -26.47 19.84 -14.91
C LEU A 228 -25.74 18.51 -15.15
N ILE A 229 -25.26 18.28 -16.38
CA ILE A 229 -24.50 17.09 -16.71
C ILE A 229 -23.21 17.02 -15.89
N GLN A 230 -22.51 18.15 -15.71
CA GLN A 230 -21.30 18.18 -14.89
C GLN A 230 -21.60 17.80 -13.44
N SER A 231 -22.77 18.13 -12.89
CA SER A 231 -23.12 17.72 -11.51
C SER A 231 -23.25 16.20 -11.34
N TYR A 232 -23.77 15.51 -12.35
CA TYR A 232 -23.82 14.05 -12.35
C TYR A 232 -22.42 13.45 -12.53
N LYS A 233 -21.60 14.05 -13.40
CA LYS A 233 -20.22 13.64 -13.56
C LYS A 233 -19.41 13.81 -12.26
N ASP A 234 -19.55 14.95 -11.58
CA ASP A 234 -18.89 15.21 -10.30
C ASP A 234 -19.33 14.20 -9.21
N ALA A 235 -20.59 13.74 -9.26
CA ALA A 235 -21.08 12.70 -8.36
C ALA A 235 -20.43 11.34 -8.68
N LEU A 236 -20.33 11.00 -9.96
CA LEU A 236 -19.63 9.79 -10.43
C LEU A 236 -18.14 9.81 -10.03
N ASP A 237 -17.44 10.92 -10.31
CA ASP A 237 -16.01 11.07 -9.98
C ASP A 237 -15.79 10.91 -8.45
N LYS A 238 -16.66 11.45 -7.61
CA LYS A 238 -16.61 11.26 -6.14
C LYS A 238 -16.88 9.81 -5.72
N ALA A 239 -17.79 9.13 -6.40
CA ALA A 239 -18.07 7.73 -6.11
C ALA A 239 -16.86 6.86 -6.49
N GLU A 240 -16.19 7.17 -7.61
CA GLU A 240 -14.93 6.52 -8.02
C GLU A 240 -13.81 6.71 -6.99
N GLU A 241 -13.58 7.95 -6.53
CA GLU A 241 -12.62 8.25 -5.45
C GLU A 241 -12.93 7.48 -4.16
N SER A 242 -14.23 7.27 -3.87
CA SER A 242 -14.66 6.49 -2.70
C SER A 242 -14.33 5.01 -2.84
N VAL A 243 -14.43 4.44 -4.05
CA VAL A 243 -14.02 3.06 -4.34
C VAL A 243 -12.52 2.92 -4.15
N GLU A 244 -11.72 3.83 -4.72
CA GLU A 244 -10.27 3.83 -4.58
C GLU A 244 -9.85 3.92 -3.10
N SER A 245 -10.46 4.83 -2.34
CA SER A 245 -10.18 4.96 -0.91
C SER A 245 -10.54 3.70 -0.12
N ALA A 246 -11.67 3.07 -0.44
CA ALA A 246 -12.11 1.83 0.21
C ALA A 246 -11.19 0.65 -0.15
N GLN A 247 -10.71 0.58 -1.41
CA GLN A 247 -9.74 -0.42 -1.86
C GLN A 247 -8.41 -0.27 -1.12
N ASN A 248 -7.85 0.93 -1.08
CA ASN A 248 -6.60 1.21 -0.35
C ASN A 248 -6.71 0.85 1.14
N LYS A 249 -7.90 1.08 1.73
CA LYS A 249 -8.17 0.69 3.11
C LYS A 249 -8.22 -0.83 3.27
N LEU A 250 -8.83 -1.54 2.34
CA LEU A 250 -8.88 -2.99 2.31
C LEU A 250 -7.46 -3.57 2.21
N ASP A 251 -6.65 -3.07 1.27
CA ASP A 251 -5.27 -3.54 1.04
C ASP A 251 -4.41 -3.35 2.29
N SER A 252 -4.47 -2.17 2.91
CA SER A 252 -3.72 -1.92 4.15
C SER A 252 -4.21 -2.77 5.34
N THR A 253 -5.50 -3.13 5.35
CA THR A 253 -6.07 -4.02 6.37
C THR A 253 -5.65 -5.47 6.12
N GLN A 254 -5.60 -5.88 4.84
CA GLN A 254 -5.11 -7.20 4.42
C GLN A 254 -3.64 -7.36 4.78
N ASP A 255 -2.79 -6.38 4.44
CA ASP A 255 -1.37 -6.39 4.83
C ASP A 255 -1.20 -6.51 6.35
N SER A 256 -2.04 -5.79 7.10
CA SER A 256 -2.03 -5.87 8.56
C SER A 256 -2.45 -7.25 9.05
N TYR A 257 -3.44 -7.86 8.42
CA TYR A 257 -3.91 -9.23 8.73
C TYR A 257 -2.85 -10.28 8.42
N ASP A 258 -2.16 -10.15 7.28
CA ASP A 258 -1.11 -11.07 6.85
C ASP A 258 0.11 -11.00 7.79
N ASN A 259 0.40 -9.83 8.35
CA ASN A 259 1.46 -9.62 9.34
C ASN A 259 1.21 -10.33 10.69
N TYR A 260 0.02 -10.87 10.94
CA TYR A 260 -0.25 -11.75 12.08
C TYR A 260 0.25 -13.18 11.87
N THR A 261 0.68 -13.52 10.65
CA THR A 261 1.39 -14.74 10.31
C THR A 261 2.83 -14.42 10.00
N ILE A 262 3.71 -14.67 10.97
CA ILE A 262 5.14 -14.34 10.85
C ILE A 262 5.84 -15.48 10.14
N LYS A 263 6.52 -15.17 9.04
CA LYS A 263 7.25 -16.12 8.21
C LYS A 263 8.77 -15.88 8.30
N ALA A 264 9.54 -16.92 8.02
CA ALA A 264 10.99 -16.80 7.92
C ALA A 264 11.37 -15.93 6.69
N PRO A 265 12.15 -14.86 6.86
CA PRO A 265 12.54 -13.99 5.74
C PRO A 265 13.64 -14.65 4.87
N ILE A 266 14.38 -15.59 5.42
CA ILE A 266 15.44 -16.35 4.76
C ILE A 266 15.37 -17.82 5.17
N SER A 267 15.95 -18.71 4.36
CA SER A 267 16.25 -20.08 4.79
C SER A 267 17.48 -20.05 5.69
N GLY A 268 17.50 -20.91 6.72
CA GLY A 268 18.63 -20.96 7.64
C GLY A 268 18.28 -21.66 8.96
N GLN A 269 19.18 -21.57 9.91
CA GLN A 269 19.02 -22.15 11.24
C GLN A 269 18.51 -21.11 12.23
N VAL A 270 17.53 -21.50 13.04
CA VAL A 270 16.99 -20.67 14.14
C VAL A 270 18.03 -20.64 15.27
N ILE A 271 18.52 -19.45 15.58
CA ILE A 271 19.50 -19.23 16.65
C ILE A 271 18.80 -18.89 17.97
N THR A 272 17.76 -18.04 17.92
CA THR A 272 17.00 -17.67 19.12
C THR A 272 15.50 -17.67 18.85
N LYS A 273 14.73 -18.08 19.86
CA LYS A 273 13.28 -18.06 19.88
C LYS A 273 12.81 -17.30 21.13
N ASN A 274 12.38 -16.05 20.97
CA ASN A 274 12.10 -15.16 22.10
C ASN A 274 10.66 -15.28 22.65
N PHE A 275 9.74 -15.90 21.89
CA PHE A 275 8.34 -16.02 22.27
C PHE A 275 7.82 -17.44 22.17
N LYS A 276 6.87 -17.78 23.06
CA LYS A 276 6.22 -19.09 23.14
C LYS A 276 4.72 -18.96 22.95
N VAL A 277 4.06 -20.07 22.69
CA VAL A 277 2.60 -20.15 22.64
C VAL A 277 2.02 -19.65 23.98
N GLY A 278 1.03 -18.76 23.90
CA GLY A 278 0.41 -18.11 25.06
C GLY A 278 1.01 -16.74 25.42
N ASP A 279 2.18 -16.38 24.90
CA ASP A 279 2.78 -15.08 25.17
C ASP A 279 2.02 -13.95 24.49
N ASN A 280 1.99 -12.79 25.15
CA ASN A 280 1.45 -11.56 24.61
C ASN A 280 2.56 -10.70 23.99
N ILE A 281 2.38 -10.34 22.73
CA ILE A 281 3.27 -9.40 22.05
C ILE A 281 2.66 -8.00 22.19
N THR A 282 3.33 -7.14 22.96
CA THR A 282 2.97 -5.71 23.03
C THR A 282 3.84 -4.92 22.07
N LYS A 283 3.21 -4.27 21.09
CA LYS A 283 3.90 -3.35 20.21
C LYS A 283 4.28 -2.10 20.99
N ASN A 284 5.54 -1.97 21.33
CA ASN A 284 6.07 -0.74 21.92
C ASN A 284 6.52 0.19 20.78
N SER A 285 5.97 1.38 20.71
CA SER A 285 6.24 2.35 19.62
C SER A 285 7.68 2.84 19.54
N SER A 286 8.50 2.52 20.54
CA SER A 286 9.89 2.99 20.68
C SER A 286 10.97 1.91 20.58
N SER A 287 10.62 0.63 20.40
CA SER A 287 11.60 -0.44 20.28
C SER A 287 11.16 -1.53 19.32
N THR A 288 12.10 -2.03 18.53
CA THR A 288 11.89 -3.21 17.66
C THR A 288 11.84 -4.46 18.54
N THR A 289 10.77 -5.25 18.42
CA THR A 289 10.65 -6.55 19.10
C THR A 289 11.20 -7.64 18.20
N VAL A 290 12.30 -8.26 18.60
CA VAL A 290 12.88 -9.41 17.90
C VAL A 290 12.12 -10.67 18.33
N LEU A 291 11.46 -11.33 17.39
CA LEU A 291 10.70 -12.55 17.65
C LEU A 291 11.55 -13.81 17.62
N ALA A 292 12.39 -13.93 16.61
CA ALA A 292 13.38 -14.99 16.42
C ALA A 292 14.56 -14.46 15.62
N THR A 293 15.72 -15.11 15.74
CA THR A 293 16.90 -14.83 14.92
C THR A 293 17.19 -16.05 14.08
N ILE A 294 17.36 -15.86 12.77
CA ILE A 294 17.69 -16.92 11.82
C ILE A 294 19.02 -16.54 11.15
N TYR A 295 19.96 -17.48 11.10
CA TYR A 295 21.21 -17.31 10.38
C TYR A 295 21.22 -18.21 9.16
N ASP A 296 21.61 -17.62 8.04
CA ASP A 296 22.02 -18.40 6.86
C ASP A 296 23.45 -18.87 7.08
N LEU A 297 23.59 -20.17 7.35
CA LEU A 297 24.89 -20.80 7.55
C LEU A 297 25.43 -21.43 6.26
N SER A 298 24.87 -21.13 5.10
CA SER A 298 25.38 -21.65 3.82
C SER A 298 26.70 -21.01 3.40
N SER A 299 26.99 -19.81 3.89
CA SER A 299 28.23 -19.09 3.66
C SER A 299 28.54 -18.15 4.82
N LEU A 300 29.80 -18.11 5.23
CA LEU A 300 30.28 -17.10 6.18
C LEU A 300 31.10 -16.05 5.44
N THR A 301 30.82 -14.80 5.80
CA THR A 301 31.58 -13.66 5.30
C THR A 301 32.13 -12.86 6.46
N PHE A 302 33.27 -12.24 6.27
CA PHE A 302 33.80 -11.25 7.21
C PHE A 302 34.31 -10.03 6.46
N GLU A 303 34.39 -8.92 7.15
CA GLU A 303 34.97 -7.69 6.64
C GLU A 303 36.33 -7.46 7.26
N MET A 304 37.30 -7.21 6.41
CA MET A 304 38.64 -6.79 6.83
C MET A 304 38.91 -5.37 6.37
N SER A 305 39.62 -4.59 7.17
CA SER A 305 39.95 -3.20 6.88
C SER A 305 41.35 -3.14 6.23
N ILE A 306 41.42 -2.65 4.99
CA ILE A 306 42.66 -2.51 4.24
C ILE A 306 43.07 -1.02 4.20
N ASP A 307 44.34 -0.74 4.40
CA ASP A 307 44.92 0.61 4.34
C ASP A 307 44.84 1.19 2.92
N GLU A 308 44.76 2.53 2.84
CA GLU A 308 44.70 3.29 1.57
C GLU A 308 45.87 2.99 0.64
N LEU A 309 47.05 2.65 1.18
CA LEU A 309 48.22 2.38 0.38
C LEU A 309 48.15 1.02 -0.35
N ASP A 310 47.45 0.05 0.21
CA ASP A 310 47.39 -1.32 -0.31
C ASP A 310 46.07 -1.63 -1.04
N ILE A 311 45.00 -0.89 -0.79
CA ILE A 311 43.66 -1.15 -1.41
C ILE A 311 43.70 -1.24 -2.94
N LYS A 312 44.57 -0.46 -3.59
CA LYS A 312 44.73 -0.49 -5.05
C LYS A 312 45.23 -1.83 -5.62
N LYS A 313 45.89 -2.62 -4.77
CA LYS A 313 46.41 -3.94 -5.12
C LYS A 313 45.39 -5.07 -4.84
N VAL A 314 44.36 -4.78 -4.03
CA VAL A 314 43.33 -5.76 -3.67
C VAL A 314 42.27 -5.79 -4.75
N LYS A 315 41.90 -6.99 -5.20
CA LYS A 315 40.91 -7.23 -6.26
C LYS A 315 39.96 -8.35 -5.86
N VAL A 316 38.74 -8.26 -6.32
CA VAL A 316 37.76 -9.35 -6.22
C VAL A 316 38.35 -10.62 -6.88
N GLY A 317 38.17 -11.75 -6.20
CA GLY A 317 38.69 -13.05 -6.64
C GLY A 317 40.04 -13.43 -6.07
N GLN A 318 40.74 -12.56 -5.34
CA GLN A 318 41.99 -12.93 -4.64
C GLN A 318 41.70 -13.88 -3.48
N LYS A 319 42.62 -14.82 -3.27
CA LYS A 319 42.59 -15.75 -2.15
C LYS A 319 43.06 -15.08 -0.87
N VAL A 320 42.41 -15.45 0.21
CA VAL A 320 42.70 -14.96 1.56
C VAL A 320 42.93 -16.16 2.45
N GLU A 321 44.05 -16.18 3.12
CA GLU A 321 44.33 -17.12 4.21
C GLU A 321 43.72 -16.54 5.50
N VAL A 322 42.84 -17.32 6.14
CA VAL A 322 42.08 -16.88 7.31
C VAL A 322 42.48 -17.70 8.51
N SER A 323 42.81 -17.04 9.58
CA SER A 323 43.10 -17.65 10.89
C SER A 323 42.06 -17.17 11.92
N ALA A 324 41.73 -18.02 12.85
CA ALA A 324 40.80 -17.67 13.93
C ALA A 324 41.45 -17.97 15.29
N ASP A 325 41.29 -17.05 16.24
CA ASP A 325 41.83 -17.21 17.60
C ASP A 325 41.32 -18.48 18.30
N ALA A 326 40.11 -18.91 17.95
CA ALA A 326 39.47 -20.09 18.52
C ALA A 326 40.12 -21.43 18.03
N PHE A 327 40.88 -21.40 16.93
CA PHE A 327 41.44 -22.58 16.27
C PHE A 327 42.95 -22.40 16.01
N GLU A 328 43.75 -22.43 17.10
CA GLU A 328 45.20 -22.27 16.99
C GLU A 328 45.82 -23.29 16.00
N GLY A 329 46.54 -22.76 15.01
CA GLY A 329 47.28 -23.57 14.02
C GLY A 329 46.43 -24.14 12.89
N GLN A 330 45.15 -23.77 12.79
CA GLN A 330 44.32 -24.07 11.64
C GLN A 330 44.19 -22.82 10.76
N THR A 331 44.34 -23.00 9.46
CA THR A 331 44.06 -21.95 8.46
C THR A 331 42.88 -22.34 7.61
N PHE A 332 42.02 -21.39 7.32
CA PHE A 332 40.86 -21.50 6.44
C PHE A 332 41.14 -20.71 5.17
N SER A 333 40.48 -21.08 4.08
CA SER A 333 40.60 -20.38 2.81
C SER A 333 39.35 -19.51 2.58
N GLY A 334 39.56 -18.29 2.13
CA GLY A 334 38.49 -17.38 1.70
C GLY A 334 38.82 -16.73 0.36
N THR A 335 37.86 -16.10 -0.20
CA THR A 335 38.00 -15.36 -1.46
C THR A 335 37.41 -13.94 -1.28
N VAL A 336 38.12 -12.92 -1.76
CA VAL A 336 37.65 -11.55 -1.79
C VAL A 336 36.43 -11.48 -2.73
N THR A 337 35.27 -11.14 -2.18
CA THR A 337 34.02 -11.03 -2.94
C THR A 337 33.61 -9.59 -3.21
N ASN A 338 34.02 -8.65 -2.35
CA ASN A 338 33.71 -7.23 -2.55
C ASN A 338 34.84 -6.34 -2.02
N VAL A 339 35.13 -5.27 -2.73
CA VAL A 339 36.08 -4.21 -2.32
C VAL A 339 35.27 -2.90 -2.30
N SER A 340 35.08 -2.33 -1.12
CA SER A 340 34.35 -1.07 -0.98
C SER A 340 35.12 0.09 -1.62
N LEU A 341 34.41 0.97 -2.30
CA LEU A 341 34.94 2.24 -2.78
C LEU A 341 34.77 3.38 -1.73
N GLU A 342 34.03 3.11 -0.66
CA GLU A 342 33.83 4.03 0.45
C GLU A 342 34.84 3.72 1.56
N SER A 343 35.61 4.74 1.96
CA SER A 343 36.58 4.60 3.06
C SER A 343 35.95 4.97 4.40
N THR A 344 36.41 4.32 5.44
CA THR A 344 36.15 4.69 6.84
C THR A 344 37.37 5.41 7.40
N TYR A 345 37.17 6.64 7.89
CA TYR A 345 38.25 7.40 8.51
C TYR A 345 38.16 7.33 10.03
N SER A 346 39.16 6.76 10.66
CA SER A 346 39.23 6.62 12.12
C SER A 346 40.68 6.81 12.61
N ASN A 347 40.86 7.57 13.70
CA ASN A 347 42.13 7.80 14.34
C ASN A 347 43.30 8.27 13.40
N GLY A 348 42.95 9.04 12.36
CA GLY A 348 43.93 9.58 11.42
C GLY A 348 44.32 8.64 10.26
N VAL A 349 43.69 7.48 10.15
CA VAL A 349 43.92 6.48 9.09
C VAL A 349 42.64 6.27 8.28
N SER A 350 42.77 6.24 6.96
CA SER A 350 41.71 5.85 6.04
C SER A 350 41.83 4.35 5.73
N THR A 351 40.75 3.60 6.00
CA THR A 351 40.68 2.19 5.65
C THR A 351 39.50 1.90 4.77
N TYR A 352 39.61 0.92 3.92
CA TYR A 352 38.58 0.45 3.00
C TYR A 352 38.12 -0.94 3.42
N PRO A 353 36.79 -1.13 3.66
CA PRO A 353 36.25 -2.44 3.96
C PRO A 353 36.33 -3.35 2.74
N VAL A 354 36.87 -4.56 2.97
CA VAL A 354 36.94 -5.64 1.99
C VAL A 354 36.19 -6.83 2.53
N THR A 355 35.19 -7.30 1.79
CA THR A 355 34.39 -8.46 2.18
C THR A 355 35.05 -9.72 1.63
N VAL A 356 35.26 -10.65 2.50
CA VAL A 356 35.81 -11.98 2.19
C VAL A 356 34.76 -13.04 2.49
N THR A 357 34.51 -13.93 1.54
CA THR A 357 33.65 -15.10 1.75
C THR A 357 34.56 -16.32 1.96
N LEU A 358 34.30 -17.10 3.00
CA LEU A 358 35.00 -18.34 3.26
C LEU A 358 34.62 -19.38 2.21
N ASP A 359 35.60 -20.09 1.69
CA ASP A 359 35.40 -21.19 0.73
C ASP A 359 34.82 -22.44 1.43
N ASP A 360 35.23 -22.68 2.68
CA ASP A 360 34.70 -23.70 3.57
C ASP A 360 34.65 -23.14 5.00
N MET A 361 33.51 -23.30 5.63
CA MET A 361 33.29 -22.80 7.00
C MET A 361 34.02 -23.62 8.06
N GLY A 362 34.23 -24.92 7.82
CA GLY A 362 34.70 -25.83 8.85
C GLY A 362 33.84 -25.73 10.12
N ASP A 363 34.49 -25.57 11.25
CA ASP A 363 33.86 -25.40 12.57
C ASP A 363 33.72 -23.91 13.00
N LEU A 364 33.95 -22.96 12.08
CA LEU A 364 33.79 -21.53 12.36
C LEU A 364 32.31 -21.16 12.56
N LEU A 365 32.05 -20.36 13.57
CA LEU A 365 30.70 -19.87 13.89
C LEU A 365 30.60 -18.36 13.68
N PRO A 366 29.44 -17.85 13.29
CA PRO A 366 29.16 -16.41 13.22
C PRO A 366 29.50 -15.71 14.54
N GLY A 367 30.20 -14.58 14.45
CA GLY A 367 30.63 -13.81 15.63
C GLY A 367 32.01 -14.17 16.19
N MET A 368 32.71 -15.15 15.64
CA MET A 368 34.10 -15.38 15.95
C MET A 368 34.98 -14.30 15.33
N ASN A 369 36.07 -13.94 16.04
CA ASN A 369 37.10 -13.07 15.50
C ASN A 369 38.02 -13.86 14.57
N VAL A 370 38.32 -13.29 13.42
CA VAL A 370 39.20 -13.87 12.42
C VAL A 370 40.15 -12.82 11.87
N ASP A 371 41.35 -13.24 11.54
CA ASP A 371 42.34 -12.45 10.83
C ASP A 371 42.52 -12.99 9.41
N GLY A 372 42.56 -12.09 8.43
CA GLY A 372 42.73 -12.44 7.03
C GLY A 372 44.04 -11.90 6.46
N VAL A 373 44.74 -12.72 5.74
CA VAL A 373 45.97 -12.35 5.01
C VAL A 373 45.73 -12.49 3.52
N ILE A 374 45.80 -11.37 2.79
CA ILE A 374 45.68 -11.35 1.32
C ILE A 374 47.08 -11.39 0.73
N THR A 375 47.39 -12.41 -0.06
CA THR A 375 48.60 -12.45 -0.85
C THR A 375 48.48 -11.53 -2.05
N LEU A 376 49.20 -10.42 -2.05
CA LEU A 376 49.13 -9.40 -3.11
C LEU A 376 49.92 -9.80 -4.34
N GLU A 377 51.13 -10.30 -4.13
CA GLU A 377 52.02 -10.72 -5.19
C GLU A 377 52.82 -11.97 -4.72
N GLU A 378 53.05 -12.94 -5.58
CA GLU A 378 53.75 -14.16 -5.30
C GLU A 378 54.73 -14.48 -6.45
N ALA A 379 55.93 -14.86 -6.12
CA ALA A 379 56.89 -15.35 -7.08
C ALA A 379 57.33 -16.75 -6.66
N ASN A 380 57.00 -17.74 -7.47
CA ASN A 380 57.36 -19.15 -7.25
C ASN A 380 58.56 -19.52 -8.12
N ASP A 381 59.41 -20.42 -7.62
CA ASP A 381 60.58 -20.96 -8.34
C ASP A 381 61.58 -19.87 -8.79
N VAL A 382 61.73 -18.81 -7.98
CA VAL A 382 62.65 -17.71 -8.25
C VAL A 382 63.92 -17.79 -7.42
N LEU A 383 65.00 -17.25 -7.97
CA LEU A 383 66.24 -17.09 -7.21
C LEU A 383 66.08 -15.97 -6.19
N ALA A 384 66.15 -16.27 -4.91
CA ALA A 384 66.04 -15.32 -3.84
C ALA A 384 67.27 -15.31 -2.91
N ILE A 385 67.58 -14.11 -2.41
CA ILE A 385 68.61 -13.92 -1.40
C ILE A 385 68.04 -13.23 -0.17
N PRO A 386 68.62 -13.43 1.03
CA PRO A 386 68.18 -12.63 2.21
C PRO A 386 68.37 -11.13 1.95
N VAL A 387 67.39 -10.31 2.43
CA VAL A 387 67.39 -8.84 2.27
C VAL A 387 68.71 -8.24 2.77
N ASP A 388 69.28 -8.79 3.85
CA ASP A 388 70.57 -8.36 4.47
C ASP A 388 71.79 -8.64 3.59
N ALA A 389 71.64 -9.43 2.51
CA ALA A 389 72.68 -9.65 1.53
C ALA A 389 72.74 -8.60 0.42
N LEU A 390 71.69 -7.82 0.28
CA LEU A 390 71.58 -6.79 -0.74
C LEU A 390 72.17 -5.46 -0.24
N MET A 391 73.26 -5.07 -0.88
CA MET A 391 74.02 -3.86 -0.56
C MET A 391 73.49 -2.64 -1.33
N ARG A 392 73.86 -1.45 -0.90
CA ARG A 392 73.49 -0.20 -1.57
C ARG A 392 73.88 -0.19 -3.05
N GLY A 393 72.92 0.21 -3.92
CA GLY A 393 73.15 0.27 -5.35
C GLY A 393 72.88 -1.04 -6.09
N ASN A 394 72.06 -1.92 -5.52
CA ASN A 394 71.67 -3.22 -6.06
C ASN A 394 72.93 -4.08 -6.33
N GLN A 395 73.80 -4.19 -5.35
CA GLN A 395 75.00 -5.01 -5.37
C GLN A 395 74.95 -6.17 -4.34
N VAL A 396 75.42 -7.28 -4.71
CA VAL A 396 75.59 -8.46 -3.82
C VAL A 396 77.08 -8.90 -3.83
N TYR A 397 77.58 -9.24 -2.69
CA TYR A 397 78.94 -9.76 -2.60
C TYR A 397 78.87 -11.26 -2.71
N VAL A 398 79.40 -11.76 -3.83
CA VAL A 398 79.50 -13.23 -4.15
C VAL A 398 80.85 -13.74 -3.84
N LYS A 399 80.91 -14.92 -3.25
CA LYS A 399 82.16 -15.57 -2.92
C LYS A 399 83.04 -15.76 -4.17
N ASP A 400 84.31 -15.31 -4.10
CA ASP A 400 85.32 -15.47 -5.14
C ASP A 400 86.66 -15.71 -4.51
N ASP A 401 87.10 -16.95 -4.53
CA ASP A 401 88.38 -17.39 -3.90
C ASP A 401 89.59 -16.79 -4.57
N THR A 402 89.50 -16.13 -5.69
CA THR A 402 90.57 -15.39 -6.35
C THR A 402 90.83 -13.99 -5.77
N VAL A 403 89.92 -13.45 -4.97
CA VAL A 403 90.00 -12.11 -4.34
C VAL A 403 90.58 -12.27 -2.94
N THR A 404 91.92 -12.19 -2.82
CA THR A 404 92.63 -12.39 -1.54
C THR A 404 92.68 -11.19 -0.63
N GLU A 405 92.42 -9.99 -1.13
CA GLU A 405 92.43 -8.74 -0.34
C GLU A 405 91.12 -8.01 -0.38
N GLN A 406 90.79 -7.29 0.72
CA GLN A 406 89.60 -6.47 0.81
C GLN A 406 89.64 -5.30 -0.19
N GLN A 407 88.58 -5.13 -1.00
CA GLN A 407 88.43 -4.03 -1.98
C GLN A 407 87.38 -3.04 -1.54
N GLY A 408 87.78 -2.01 -0.79
CA GLY A 408 86.85 -1.02 -0.26
C GLY A 408 85.83 -1.63 0.70
N PRO A 409 84.52 -1.55 0.44
CA PRO A 409 83.50 -2.17 1.27
C PRO A 409 83.36 -3.69 1.05
N VAL A 410 83.98 -4.27 0.01
CA VAL A 410 83.89 -5.70 -0.33
C VAL A 410 84.81 -6.49 0.50
N PRO A 411 84.37 -7.48 1.32
CA PRO A 411 85.27 -8.30 2.12
C PRO A 411 86.23 -9.17 1.26
N ALA A 412 87.42 -9.53 1.82
CA ALA A 412 88.28 -10.49 1.18
C ALA A 412 87.60 -11.82 0.95
N GLY A 413 87.84 -12.44 -0.21
CA GLY A 413 87.09 -13.66 -0.61
C GLY A 413 85.76 -13.43 -1.31
N PHE A 414 85.41 -12.19 -1.57
CA PHE A 414 84.16 -11.84 -2.26
C PHE A 414 84.41 -10.82 -3.37
N ARG A 415 83.55 -10.84 -4.39
CA ARG A 415 83.44 -9.81 -5.47
C ARG A 415 82.08 -9.16 -5.48
N SER A 416 82.00 -7.89 -5.84
CA SER A 416 80.80 -7.22 -6.00
C SER A 416 80.16 -7.53 -7.37
N VAL A 417 78.96 -7.96 -7.33
CA VAL A 417 78.10 -8.23 -8.53
C VAL A 417 76.89 -7.31 -8.50
N LYS A 418 76.59 -6.63 -9.59
CA LYS A 418 75.38 -5.87 -9.74
C LYS A 418 74.23 -6.77 -10.11
N VAL A 419 73.13 -6.69 -9.39
CA VAL A 419 71.98 -7.54 -9.59
C VAL A 419 70.74 -6.68 -9.96
N GLU A 420 69.81 -7.31 -10.63
CA GLU A 420 68.44 -6.75 -10.80
C GLU A 420 67.52 -7.52 -9.85
N THR A 421 66.70 -6.77 -9.15
CA THR A 421 65.78 -7.31 -8.13
C THR A 421 64.34 -7.30 -8.64
N GLY A 422 63.59 -8.33 -8.31
CA GLY A 422 62.16 -8.45 -8.51
C GLY A 422 61.38 -8.17 -7.23
N LEU A 423 60.49 -9.07 -6.85
CA LEU A 423 59.68 -8.97 -5.63
C LEU A 423 60.59 -9.03 -4.38
N ALA A 424 60.17 -8.28 -3.36
CA ALA A 424 60.86 -8.29 -2.07
C ALA A 424 59.86 -8.51 -0.93
N SER A 425 60.18 -9.39 -0.03
CA SER A 425 59.53 -9.57 1.25
C SER A 425 60.36 -8.98 2.38
N ASP A 426 59.87 -9.06 3.62
CA ASP A 426 60.64 -8.63 4.80
C ASP A 426 61.91 -9.41 5.03
N THR A 427 62.06 -10.61 4.46
CA THR A 427 63.16 -11.53 4.71
C THR A 427 63.99 -11.84 3.46
N TYR A 428 63.41 -11.89 2.28
CA TYR A 428 64.05 -12.24 1.02
C TYR A 428 63.74 -11.25 -0.08
N VAL A 429 64.64 -11.16 -1.05
CA VAL A 429 64.48 -10.38 -2.28
C VAL A 429 64.77 -11.30 -3.48
N GLU A 430 63.86 -11.26 -4.45
CA GLU A 430 64.03 -11.96 -5.72
C GLU A 430 65.16 -11.33 -6.55
N ILE A 431 65.97 -12.16 -7.17
CA ILE A 431 66.99 -11.73 -8.11
C ILE A 431 66.62 -12.20 -9.50
N THR A 432 66.31 -11.24 -10.38
CA THR A 432 65.91 -11.51 -11.76
C THR A 432 67.12 -11.64 -12.72
N SER A 433 68.27 -11.06 -12.35
CA SER A 433 69.54 -11.22 -13.10
C SER A 433 70.76 -10.88 -12.23
N GLY A 434 71.92 -11.43 -12.61
CA GLY A 434 73.20 -11.14 -11.98
C GLY A 434 73.77 -12.25 -11.04
N LEU A 435 72.91 -13.17 -10.61
CA LEU A 435 73.33 -14.33 -9.82
C LEU A 435 72.89 -15.65 -10.47
N SER A 436 73.47 -16.71 -10.09
CA SER A 436 73.13 -18.09 -10.46
C SER A 436 72.82 -18.92 -9.22
N GLU A 437 72.00 -19.96 -9.39
CA GLU A 437 71.72 -20.91 -8.31
C GLU A 437 73.04 -21.57 -7.86
N GLY A 438 73.21 -21.57 -6.54
CA GLY A 438 74.45 -22.09 -5.93
C GLY A 438 75.55 -21.05 -5.61
N ASP A 439 75.38 -19.80 -6.03
CA ASP A 439 76.27 -18.71 -5.64
C ASP A 439 76.15 -18.44 -4.12
N VAL A 440 77.31 -18.35 -3.48
CA VAL A 440 77.43 -18.07 -2.03
C VAL A 440 77.50 -16.55 -1.84
N VAL A 441 76.47 -15.98 -1.18
CA VAL A 441 76.36 -14.52 -0.96
C VAL A 441 76.80 -14.17 0.48
N TYR A 442 77.42 -12.99 0.63
CA TYR A 442 77.77 -12.43 1.93
C TYR A 442 76.58 -11.77 2.55
N VAL A 443 76.24 -12.17 3.78
CA VAL A 443 75.25 -11.52 4.62
C VAL A 443 75.96 -10.76 5.72
N ALA A 444 75.77 -9.46 5.82
CA ALA A 444 76.30 -8.64 6.89
C ALA A 444 75.59 -9.03 8.21
N GLU A 445 76.36 -9.57 9.21
CA GLU A 445 75.78 -9.74 10.53
C GLU A 445 75.29 -8.38 11.08
N SER A 446 73.96 -8.17 11.16
CA SER A 446 73.39 -7.04 11.90
C SER A 446 73.69 -7.31 13.39
N SER A 447 74.64 -6.60 13.96
CA SER A 447 74.92 -6.65 15.40
C SER A 447 73.61 -6.06 16.09
N LYS A 448 72.80 -6.98 16.60
CA LYS A 448 71.76 -6.62 17.59
C LYS A 448 72.45 -6.12 18.85
N ASN A 449 72.83 -4.86 18.88
CA ASN A 449 73.28 -4.17 20.08
C ASN A 449 72.11 -4.14 21.07
N SER A 450 71.99 -5.10 21.92
CA SER A 450 71.17 -5.08 23.12
C SER A 450 71.75 -4.07 24.10
N SER A 451 71.49 -2.81 23.92
CA SER A 451 71.71 -1.79 24.96
C SER A 451 70.68 -2.00 26.07
N SER A 452 71.07 -2.81 27.05
CA SER A 452 70.50 -2.78 28.38
C SER A 452 70.73 -1.37 28.97
N PHE A 453 69.73 -0.55 28.91
CA PHE A 453 69.71 0.72 29.64
C PHE A 453 69.25 0.38 31.07
N MET A 454 70.22 0.13 31.97
CA MET A 454 70.04 0.15 33.42
C MET A 454 69.70 1.62 33.82
N MET A 455 68.45 1.88 34.13
CA MET A 455 68.10 3.06 34.90
C MET A 455 68.48 2.82 36.36
N MET A 456 69.55 3.48 36.83
CA MET A 456 69.81 3.70 38.24
C MET A 456 68.73 4.60 38.82
N MET A 457 68.02 4.09 39.80
CA MET A 457 67.27 4.88 40.78
C MET A 457 68.28 5.66 41.60
N ASP A 458 68.13 6.97 41.68
CA ASP A 458 68.58 7.78 42.81
C ASP A 458 67.40 8.56 43.37
N GLY A 459 67.27 8.48 44.67
CA GLY A 459 66.17 8.97 45.47
C GLY A 459 66.23 10.44 45.72
N GLY A 460 65.06 10.98 46.03
CA GLY A 460 64.93 12.37 46.51
C GLY A 460 63.52 12.66 47.03
N MET A 461 63.38 12.55 48.31
CA MET A 461 62.31 12.97 49.21
C MET A 461 61.68 14.32 48.86
N GLY A 462 60.38 14.44 49.14
CA GLY A 462 59.71 15.72 49.37
C GLY A 462 58.21 15.59 49.39
N GLY A 463 57.60 15.43 50.53
CA GLY A 463 56.20 15.23 50.79
C GLY A 463 55.42 16.57 50.86
N PRO A 464 54.18 16.50 51.32
CA PRO A 464 53.04 17.30 50.91
C PRO A 464 52.83 18.55 51.77
N PRO A 465 51.77 19.34 51.79
CA PRO A 465 50.35 19.01 51.76
C PRO A 465 49.37 20.07 51.21
N GLY A 466 48.13 19.68 51.12
CA GLY A 466 47.11 20.56 51.67
C GLY A 466 46.09 21.22 50.73
N GLY A 467 44.88 20.90 51.00
CA GLY A 467 43.77 21.81 51.18
C GLY A 467 42.91 22.07 49.89
N GLY A 468 41.68 21.71 49.82
CA GLY A 468 40.60 22.10 50.67
C GLY A 468 39.62 22.97 49.89
N GLY A 469 38.34 22.64 49.94
CA GLY A 469 37.24 23.56 49.63
C GLY A 469 36.47 23.20 48.37
N ASN A 470 35.37 22.54 48.42
CA ASN A 470 34.03 22.73 48.97
C ASN A 470 33.28 23.97 48.43
N MET A 471 31.99 23.72 48.22
CA MET A 471 30.84 24.60 47.93
C MET A 471 30.51 24.69 46.44
N GLY A 472 29.31 24.31 46.01
CA GLY A 472 28.00 24.49 46.63
C GLY A 472 27.19 25.52 45.87
N GLY A 473 25.99 25.22 45.58
CA GLY A 473 24.98 26.20 45.16
C GLY A 473 24.34 25.84 43.82
N GLN A 474 23.21 25.12 43.80
CA GLN A 474 21.85 25.67 43.99
C GLN A 474 21.57 26.92 43.14
N ASN A 475 20.66 26.89 42.19
CA ASN A 475 19.23 27.02 42.44
C ASN A 475 18.50 27.62 41.18
N ARG A 476 17.32 27.15 40.94
CA ARG A 476 16.14 27.86 40.44
C ARG A 476 16.24 28.57 39.07
N GLY A 477 15.30 28.43 38.19
CA GLY A 477 13.86 28.32 38.28
C GLY A 477 13.22 29.26 37.27
N GLY A 478 12.04 28.96 36.85
CA GLY A 478 11.12 29.91 36.26
C GLY A 478 10.91 29.70 34.73
N SER A 479 9.83 29.08 34.30
CA SER A 479 8.47 29.58 34.28
C SER A 479 8.15 30.52 33.10
N GLY A 480 7.13 30.20 32.40
CA GLY A 480 6.35 31.07 31.52
C GLY A 480 6.51 30.76 30.05
N GLY A 481 5.56 30.33 29.27
CA GLY A 481 4.15 30.60 29.31
C GLY A 481 3.68 31.24 28.02
N ARG A 482 2.62 30.74 27.48
CA ARG A 482 1.73 31.33 26.44
C ARG A 482 2.17 31.22 24.98
N GLN A 483 1.38 30.49 24.19
CA GLN A 483 0.02 30.73 23.65
C GLN A 483 0.02 31.42 22.28
N ASN A 484 -0.76 30.80 21.40
CA ASN A 484 -1.49 31.30 20.21
C ASN A 484 -0.65 31.37 18.91
N ARG A 485 -1.07 30.71 17.87
CA ARG A 485 -2.37 30.67 17.18
C ARG A 485 -2.52 29.38 16.39
#